data_6a763d751404d00b8a0aad6d0a0380e1
#
_entry.id   6a763d751404d00b8a0aad6d0a0380e1
#
_cell.length_a   1.000
_cell.length_b   1.000
_cell.length_c   1.000
_cell.angle_alpha   90.00
_cell.angle_beta   90.00
_cell.angle_gamma   90.00
#
_symmetry.space_group_name_H-M   'P 1'
#
loop_
_entity.id
_entity.type
_entity.pdbx_description
1 polymer ?
#
loop_
_entity_poly.entity_id
_entity_poly.type
_entity_poly.pdbx_seq_one_letter_code
_entity_poly.pdbx_strand_id
1 'polypeptide(L)'
;MLAGLAVFLVIRNAVVPKAFGQYGHYRPAALNLIRQRPPAFAGQDTCVLCHDDQAKARASGRHAHVSCEACHGPQAKHADDPASLKPVLPDVGTLCRRCHEKDAAKPKTFPQVVTAEHSAGLACNTCHQPHNPHL
;
A
#
# COMPACT_ATOMS: atom_id res chain seq x y z
N MET A 1 50.09 15.98 -2.05
CA MET A 1 49.07 15.07 -2.58
C MET A 1 48.85 13.83 -1.73
N LEU A 2 49.88 13.06 -1.36
CA LEU A 2 49.74 11.84 -0.54
C LEU A 2 49.11 12.07 0.85
N ALA A 3 49.43 13.16 1.53
CA ALA A 3 48.82 13.50 2.81
C ALA A 3 47.31 13.76 2.69
N GLY A 4 46.88 14.46 1.65
CA GLY A 4 45.46 14.69 1.39
C GLY A 4 44.65 13.41 1.10
N LEU A 5 45.24 12.48 0.35
CA LEU A 5 44.67 11.15 0.14
C LEU A 5 44.55 10.34 1.42
N ALA A 6 45.57 10.36 2.26
CA ALA A 6 45.54 9.66 3.54
C ALA A 6 44.45 10.21 4.47
N VAL A 7 44.34 11.53 4.59
CA VAL A 7 43.28 12.19 5.36
C VAL A 7 41.90 11.83 4.82
N PHE A 8 41.70 11.87 3.49
CA PHE A 8 40.45 11.47 2.86
C PHE A 8 40.05 10.02 3.19
N LEU A 9 41.00 9.08 3.09
CA LEU A 9 40.73 7.67 3.40
C LEU A 9 40.39 7.45 4.87
N VAL A 10 41.04 8.15 5.79
CA VAL A 10 40.74 8.10 7.23
C VAL A 10 39.30 8.63 7.48
N ILE A 11 38.99 9.80 6.97
CA ILE A 11 37.65 10.40 7.12
C ILE A 11 36.59 9.49 6.50
N ARG A 12 36.79 9.01 5.27
CA ARG A 12 35.91 8.08 4.61
C ARG A 12 35.63 6.85 5.44
N ASN A 13 36.68 6.24 5.98
CA ASN A 13 36.54 5.03 6.82
C ASN A 13 35.79 5.30 8.14
N ALA A 14 35.92 6.49 8.69
CA ALA A 14 35.24 6.90 9.93
C ALA A 14 33.77 7.23 9.70
N VAL A 15 33.42 7.81 8.53
CA VAL A 15 32.07 8.33 8.26
C VAL A 15 31.18 7.30 7.56
N VAL A 16 31.74 6.41 6.72
CA VAL A 16 30.96 5.40 6.00
C VAL A 16 30.52 4.28 6.96
N PRO A 17 29.21 4.00 7.07
CA PRO A 17 28.73 2.92 7.92
C PRO A 17 29.32 1.56 7.51
N LYS A 18 29.67 0.71 8.49
CA LYS A 18 30.27 -0.61 8.26
C LYS A 18 29.45 -1.52 7.33
N ALA A 19 28.12 -1.35 7.33
CA ALA A 19 27.21 -2.13 6.48
C ALA A 19 27.07 -1.56 5.06
N PHE A 20 27.70 -0.41 4.75
CA PHE A 20 27.58 0.20 3.43
C PHE A 20 28.22 -0.70 2.35
N GLY A 21 27.48 -0.93 1.28
CA GLY A 21 27.97 -1.76 0.17
C GLY A 21 27.73 -3.26 0.32
N GLN A 22 27.15 -3.72 1.45
CA GLN A 22 26.91 -5.15 1.68
C GLN A 22 25.99 -5.78 0.64
N TYR A 23 24.98 -5.04 0.16
CA TYR A 23 24.00 -5.49 -0.85
C TYR A 23 23.92 -4.53 -2.04
N GLY A 24 24.99 -3.83 -2.36
CA GLY A 24 25.03 -2.80 -3.39
C GLY A 24 25.33 -1.42 -2.81
N HIS A 25 25.25 -0.38 -3.63
CA HIS A 25 25.70 0.98 -3.27
C HIS A 25 24.67 1.73 -2.40
N TYR A 26 24.28 1.14 -1.26
CA TYR A 26 23.36 1.74 -0.28
C TYR A 26 23.68 1.29 1.15
N ARG A 27 22.96 1.85 2.13
CA ARG A 27 23.10 1.56 3.56
C ARG A 27 22.07 0.51 4.02
N PRO A 28 22.40 -0.80 4.06
CA PRO A 28 21.42 -1.85 4.39
C PRO A 28 20.93 -1.80 5.84
N ALA A 29 21.66 -1.19 6.75
CA ALA A 29 21.20 -0.96 8.12
C ALA A 29 19.89 -0.16 8.20
N ALA A 30 19.54 0.63 7.17
CA ALA A 30 18.24 1.31 7.09
C ALA A 30 17.06 0.35 7.06
N LEU A 31 17.21 -0.85 6.49
CA LEU A 31 16.19 -1.89 6.50
C LEU A 31 15.85 -2.35 7.91
N ASN A 32 16.86 -2.48 8.77
CA ASN A 32 16.67 -2.87 10.17
C ASN A 32 15.90 -1.78 10.94
N LEU A 33 16.17 -0.52 10.67
CA LEU A 33 15.43 0.61 11.27
C LEU A 33 13.96 0.60 10.84
N ILE A 34 13.68 0.24 9.58
CA ILE A 34 12.30 0.12 9.08
C ILE A 34 11.61 -1.08 9.71
N ARG A 35 12.29 -2.23 9.83
CA ARG A 35 11.74 -3.45 10.45
C ARG A 35 11.40 -3.28 11.94
N GLN A 36 12.09 -2.37 12.64
CA GLN A 36 11.84 -2.09 14.06
C GLN A 36 10.63 -1.15 14.28
N ARG A 37 10.09 -0.54 13.22
CA ARG A 37 8.88 0.27 13.36
C ARG A 37 7.68 -0.62 13.66
N PRO A 38 6.73 -0.16 14.50
CA PRO A 38 5.50 -0.89 14.72
C PRO A 38 4.76 -1.10 13.39
N PRO A 39 4.09 -2.24 13.20
CA PRO A 39 3.28 -2.48 12.01
C PRO A 39 2.25 -1.37 11.81
N ALA A 40 2.15 -0.86 10.60
CA ALA A 40 1.11 0.10 10.25
C ALA A 40 -0.20 -0.59 9.81
N PHE A 41 -0.11 -1.87 9.43
CA PHE A 41 -1.22 -2.70 8.98
C PHE A 41 -1.76 -3.54 10.14
N ALA A 42 -3.09 -3.57 10.28
CA ALA A 42 -3.77 -4.40 11.27
C ALA A 42 -3.90 -5.87 10.82
N GLY A 43 -3.99 -6.07 9.52
CA GLY A 43 -4.28 -7.37 8.94
C GLY A 43 -5.78 -7.68 8.85
N GLN A 44 -6.14 -8.50 7.86
CA GLN A 44 -7.53 -8.79 7.55
C GLN A 44 -8.29 -9.45 8.71
N ASP A 45 -7.65 -10.39 9.43
CA ASP A 45 -8.29 -11.12 10.52
C ASP A 45 -8.73 -10.19 11.64
N THR A 46 -7.97 -9.14 11.92
CA THR A 46 -8.34 -8.10 12.89
C THR A 46 -9.57 -7.32 12.43
N CYS A 47 -9.63 -6.96 11.15
CA CYS A 47 -10.76 -6.21 10.59
C CYS A 47 -12.08 -6.98 10.69
N VAL A 48 -12.05 -8.29 10.45
CA VAL A 48 -13.23 -9.18 10.42
C VAL A 48 -13.89 -9.27 11.80
N LEU A 49 -13.17 -9.08 12.88
CA LEU A 49 -13.73 -9.14 14.26
C LEU A 49 -14.85 -8.12 14.48
N CYS A 50 -14.80 -6.98 13.79
CA CYS A 50 -15.81 -5.91 13.91
C CYS A 50 -16.57 -5.64 12.60
N HIS A 51 -16.00 -5.98 11.43
CA HIS A 51 -16.56 -5.71 10.10
C HIS A 51 -16.85 -7.01 9.32
N ASP A 52 -17.50 -7.98 9.98
CA ASP A 52 -17.78 -9.30 9.41
C ASP A 52 -18.77 -9.25 8.22
N ASP A 53 -19.71 -8.33 8.26
CA ASP A 53 -20.67 -8.06 7.17
C ASP A 53 -19.95 -7.60 5.89
N GLN A 54 -19.03 -6.66 6.00
CA GLN A 54 -18.22 -6.18 4.87
C GLN A 54 -17.26 -7.27 4.37
N ALA A 55 -16.72 -8.06 5.27
CA ALA A 55 -15.87 -9.19 4.91
C ALA A 55 -16.65 -10.27 4.13
N LYS A 56 -17.89 -10.58 4.54
CA LYS A 56 -18.79 -11.50 3.84
C LYS A 56 -19.17 -10.97 2.45
N ALA A 57 -19.54 -9.69 2.36
CA ALA A 57 -19.87 -9.05 1.08
C ALA A 57 -18.68 -9.15 0.11
N ARG A 58 -17.48 -8.84 0.57
CA ARG A 58 -16.24 -8.93 -0.23
C ARG A 58 -15.94 -10.38 -0.64
N ALA A 59 -16.05 -11.33 0.29
CA ALA A 59 -15.75 -12.73 0.03
C ALA A 59 -16.67 -13.37 -1.04
N SER A 60 -17.90 -12.87 -1.19
CA SER A 60 -18.83 -13.32 -2.22
C SER A 60 -18.55 -12.73 -3.61
N GLY A 61 -17.66 -11.73 -3.71
CA GLY A 61 -17.42 -10.98 -4.95
C GLY A 61 -16.06 -11.25 -5.59
N ARG A 62 -15.77 -10.49 -6.63
CA ARG A 62 -14.52 -10.59 -7.41
C ARG A 62 -13.29 -10.08 -6.65
N HIS A 63 -13.49 -9.31 -5.57
CA HIS A 63 -12.43 -8.82 -4.68
C HIS A 63 -12.16 -9.74 -3.48
N ALA A 64 -12.63 -11.00 -3.50
CA ALA A 64 -12.48 -11.95 -2.40
C ALA A 64 -11.04 -12.07 -1.87
N HIS A 65 -10.05 -11.97 -2.76
CA HIS A 65 -8.62 -12.06 -2.44
C HIS A 65 -7.91 -10.70 -2.28
N VAL A 66 -8.64 -9.58 -2.38
CA VAL A 66 -8.07 -8.24 -2.16
C VAL A 66 -8.20 -7.91 -0.67
N SER A 67 -7.09 -7.58 0.00
CA SER A 67 -7.12 -7.25 1.43
C SER A 67 -7.88 -5.95 1.70
N CYS A 68 -8.48 -5.82 2.89
CA CYS A 68 -9.18 -4.61 3.31
C CYS A 68 -8.29 -3.37 3.18
N GLU A 69 -7.06 -3.49 3.64
CA GLU A 69 -6.08 -2.40 3.67
C GLU A 69 -5.47 -2.07 2.30
N ALA A 70 -5.70 -2.88 1.26
CA ALA A 70 -5.35 -2.50 -0.11
C ALA A 70 -6.17 -1.30 -0.60
N CYS A 71 -7.40 -1.17 -0.09
CA CYS A 71 -8.30 -0.06 -0.39
C CYS A 71 -8.33 0.99 0.72
N HIS A 72 -8.39 0.56 1.97
CA HIS A 72 -8.53 1.44 3.14
C HIS A 72 -7.21 1.97 3.69
N GLY A 73 -6.06 1.47 3.19
CA GLY A 73 -4.74 1.81 3.71
C GLY A 73 -4.47 1.19 5.09
N PRO A 74 -3.32 1.52 5.69
CA PRO A 74 -2.90 0.98 6.99
C PRO A 74 -3.80 1.42 8.13
N GLN A 75 -4.39 0.48 8.88
CA GLN A 75 -5.41 0.74 9.90
C GLN A 75 -5.07 0.17 11.29
N ALA A 76 -3.80 -0.11 11.60
CA ALA A 76 -3.42 -0.63 12.90
C ALA A 76 -3.90 0.28 14.05
N LYS A 77 -3.75 1.60 13.90
CA LYS A 77 -4.21 2.56 14.94
C LYS A 77 -5.72 2.53 15.15
N HIS A 78 -6.49 2.40 14.06
CA HIS A 78 -7.95 2.26 14.17
C HIS A 78 -8.33 0.94 14.86
N ALA A 79 -7.63 -0.14 14.56
CA ALA A 79 -7.87 -1.44 15.19
C ALA A 79 -7.55 -1.42 16.69
N ASP A 80 -6.54 -0.65 17.11
CA ASP A 80 -6.18 -0.47 18.52
C ASP A 80 -7.16 0.42 19.27
N ASP A 81 -7.68 1.48 18.63
CA ASP A 81 -8.66 2.43 19.22
C ASP A 81 -9.76 2.79 18.21
N PRO A 82 -10.72 1.89 17.99
CA PRO A 82 -11.75 2.06 16.96
C PRO A 82 -12.76 3.16 17.27
N ALA A 83 -12.91 3.56 18.53
CA ALA A 83 -13.83 4.61 18.93
C ALA A 83 -13.32 5.99 18.59
N SER A 84 -12.04 6.26 18.86
CA SER A 84 -11.43 7.58 18.73
C SER A 84 -10.77 7.78 17.36
N LEU A 85 -10.25 6.74 16.73
CA LEU A 85 -9.45 6.82 15.52
C LEU A 85 -10.20 6.26 14.30
N LYS A 86 -11.21 7.00 13.85
CA LYS A 86 -11.97 6.61 12.64
C LYS A 86 -11.15 6.85 11.38
N PRO A 87 -11.07 5.87 10.46
CA PRO A 87 -10.36 6.05 9.20
C PRO A 87 -11.09 7.01 8.27
N VAL A 88 -10.31 7.73 7.47
CA VAL A 88 -10.86 8.49 6.34
C VAL A 88 -11.22 7.51 5.23
N LEU A 89 -12.44 7.59 4.73
CA LEU A 89 -12.86 6.76 3.59
C LEU A 89 -12.08 7.18 2.33
N PRO A 90 -11.60 6.21 1.55
CA PRO A 90 -10.85 6.53 0.34
C PRO A 90 -11.75 7.19 -0.72
N ASP A 91 -11.16 8.10 -1.49
CA ASP A 91 -11.83 8.64 -2.67
C ASP A 91 -11.98 7.56 -3.75
N VAL A 92 -13.22 7.19 -4.00
CA VAL A 92 -13.59 6.11 -4.93
C VAL A 92 -13.16 6.42 -6.36
N GLY A 93 -13.19 7.69 -6.76
CA GLY A 93 -12.81 8.12 -8.10
C GLY A 93 -11.35 7.84 -8.43
N THR A 94 -10.44 7.99 -7.48
CA THR A 94 -9.02 7.68 -7.65
C THR A 94 -8.67 6.26 -7.27
N LEU A 95 -9.31 5.70 -6.25
CA LEU A 95 -8.99 4.38 -5.72
C LEU A 95 -9.17 3.27 -6.76
N CYS A 96 -10.34 3.18 -7.38
CA CYS A 96 -10.67 2.13 -8.34
C CYS A 96 -9.75 2.20 -9.57
N ARG A 97 -9.47 3.40 -10.06
CA ARG A 97 -8.64 3.64 -11.23
C ARG A 97 -7.18 3.20 -11.05
N ARG A 98 -6.63 3.18 -9.85
CA ARG A 98 -5.27 2.67 -9.60
C ARG A 98 -5.07 1.27 -10.18
N CYS A 99 -6.11 0.44 -10.11
CA CYS A 99 -6.06 -0.91 -10.63
C CYS A 99 -6.82 -1.04 -11.96
N HIS A 100 -7.97 -0.40 -12.13
CA HIS A 100 -8.90 -0.66 -13.23
C HIS A 100 -8.78 0.31 -14.42
N GLU A 101 -8.04 1.43 -14.31
CA GLU A 101 -7.76 2.25 -15.50
C GLU A 101 -6.92 1.46 -16.50
N LYS A 102 -7.26 1.57 -17.78
CA LYS A 102 -6.59 0.86 -18.88
C LYS A 102 -5.11 1.18 -18.93
N ASP A 103 -4.29 0.14 -18.93
CA ASP A 103 -2.84 0.23 -18.98
C ASP A 103 -2.30 -0.92 -19.85
N ALA A 104 -1.46 -0.59 -20.81
CA ALA A 104 -0.84 -1.55 -21.73
C ALA A 104 0.06 -2.59 -21.01
N ALA A 105 0.58 -2.25 -19.82
CA ALA A 105 1.40 -3.16 -19.02
C ALA A 105 0.59 -4.20 -18.24
N LYS A 106 -0.73 -4.03 -18.12
CA LYS A 106 -1.59 -4.98 -17.41
C LYS A 106 -1.98 -6.15 -18.31
N PRO A 107 -2.15 -7.36 -17.76
CA PRO A 107 -2.65 -8.51 -18.50
C PRO A 107 -4.02 -8.23 -19.13
N LYS A 108 -4.25 -8.72 -20.34
CA LYS A 108 -5.55 -8.57 -21.03
C LYS A 108 -6.73 -9.22 -20.28
N THR A 109 -6.44 -10.21 -19.44
CA THR A 109 -7.42 -10.90 -18.60
C THR A 109 -7.79 -10.11 -17.35
N PHE A 110 -7.03 -9.06 -17.00
CA PHE A 110 -7.35 -8.18 -15.88
C PHE A 110 -8.46 -7.20 -16.30
N PRO A 111 -9.54 -7.04 -15.52
CA PRO A 111 -10.63 -6.14 -15.87
C PRO A 111 -10.15 -4.69 -15.87
N GLN A 112 -10.24 -4.05 -17.03
CA GLN A 112 -9.78 -2.68 -17.26
C GLN A 112 -10.83 -1.89 -18.03
N VAL A 113 -10.93 -0.60 -17.74
CA VAL A 113 -11.83 0.34 -18.42
C VAL A 113 -11.08 1.62 -18.77
N VAL A 114 -11.53 2.30 -19.81
CA VAL A 114 -11.17 3.70 -20.06
C VAL A 114 -12.19 4.54 -19.30
N THR A 115 -11.80 5.08 -18.14
CA THR A 115 -12.77 5.72 -17.21
C THR A 115 -13.57 6.84 -17.87
N ALA A 116 -12.94 7.64 -18.75
CA ALA A 116 -13.61 8.73 -19.44
C ALA A 116 -14.78 8.26 -20.33
N GLU A 117 -14.68 7.06 -20.89
CA GLU A 117 -15.71 6.48 -21.79
C GLU A 117 -16.71 5.63 -20.98
N HIS A 118 -16.24 4.91 -19.95
CA HIS A 118 -17.07 3.97 -19.20
C HIS A 118 -18.04 4.66 -18.26
N SER A 119 -17.57 5.64 -17.46
CA SER A 119 -18.34 6.22 -16.36
C SER A 119 -19.08 7.52 -16.70
N ALA A 120 -18.80 8.12 -17.86
CA ALA A 120 -19.32 9.44 -18.25
C ALA A 120 -19.17 10.50 -17.12
N GLY A 121 -18.08 10.42 -16.35
CA GLY A 121 -17.79 11.32 -15.21
C GLY A 121 -18.48 10.95 -13.90
N LEU A 122 -19.28 9.88 -13.85
CA LEU A 122 -19.87 9.40 -12.59
C LEU A 122 -18.83 8.66 -11.72
N ALA A 123 -19.05 8.71 -10.41
CA ALA A 123 -18.23 7.95 -9.47
C ALA A 123 -18.49 6.44 -9.61
N CYS A 124 -17.44 5.62 -9.47
CA CYS A 124 -17.53 4.17 -9.69
C CYS A 124 -18.58 3.50 -8.79
N ASN A 125 -18.74 3.97 -7.56
CA ASN A 125 -19.72 3.45 -6.59
C ASN A 125 -21.17 3.87 -6.87
N THR A 126 -21.41 4.65 -7.91
CA THR A 126 -22.77 4.92 -8.39
C THR A 126 -23.40 3.65 -8.98
N CYS A 127 -22.59 2.80 -9.60
CA CYS A 127 -23.05 1.55 -10.23
C CYS A 127 -22.45 0.30 -9.55
N HIS A 128 -21.26 0.39 -8.98
CA HIS A 128 -20.54 -0.74 -8.39
C HIS A 128 -20.49 -0.65 -6.86
N GLN A 129 -20.89 -1.69 -6.16
CA GLN A 129 -20.72 -1.76 -4.71
C GLN A 129 -19.23 -2.02 -4.36
N PRO A 130 -18.55 -1.18 -3.56
CA PRO A 130 -17.10 -1.30 -3.35
C PRO A 130 -16.64 -2.66 -2.81
N HIS A 131 -17.39 -3.27 -1.90
CA HIS A 131 -17.03 -4.56 -1.31
C HIS A 131 -17.44 -5.77 -2.19
N ASN A 132 -18.38 -5.59 -3.08
CA ASN A 132 -18.80 -6.61 -4.06
C ASN A 132 -19.07 -5.95 -5.42
N PRO A 133 -18.02 -5.51 -6.14
CA PRO A 133 -18.15 -4.68 -7.33
C PRO A 133 -18.54 -5.49 -8.58
N HIS A 134 -19.76 -5.97 -8.62
CA HIS A 134 -20.39 -6.54 -9.82
C HIS A 134 -21.62 -5.72 -10.21
N LEU A 135 -22.04 -5.87 -11.43
CA LEU A 135 -23.32 -5.34 -11.92
C LEU A 135 -24.42 -6.35 -11.66
#